data_971147ae0a60b6502e05329ab2ba5b91
#
_entry.id   971147ae0a60b6502e05329ab2ba5b91
#
_cell.length_a   1.000
_cell.length_b   1.000
_cell.length_c   1.000
_cell.angle_alpha   90.00
_cell.angle_beta   90.00
_cell.angle_gamma   90.00
#
_symmetry.space_group_name_H-M   'P 1'
#
loop_
_entity.id
_entity.type
_entity.pdbx_description
1 polymer ?
#
loop_
_entity_poly.entity_id
_entity_poly.type
_entity_poly.pdbx_seq_one_letter_code
_entity_poly.pdbx_strand_id
1 'polypeptide(L)'
;MLLAGSLACRGPRPEGGAASCTHVQAERQAYGAALCEDVWTCARAPGGPFDRLGLHRLALCENATGPVVLYLPGMHMSGELPISEPRHDLRVYLAAAGARTWGLDYRTHVVPADASAADLETLSRWTATLFADDVAWAASFVRGQEPGPLYVAGFSQGAALAYRLASREGQALAGLLILDGAAGGGRAPAGGGPAIDVGGSRLPFAERKQLLADVIADPRRPSSVPGYTDAGAALADILYTTPSFGGHGGLANTRDGISDVRLLATLLASYDRWWPRAALDTEAPPRPSRTLPVLAFASTGLGPEWVKRVHESAEAYGGPTAVVHDLPGYGHLDVLVGRRAAQDVFEPARAWL
;
A
#
# COMPACT_ATOMS: atom_id res chain seq x y z
N MET A 1 -19.87 28.82 -28.41
CA MET A 1 -20.64 27.60 -28.70
C MET A 1 -19.64 26.57 -29.19
N LEU A 2 -19.03 25.83 -28.27
CA LEU A 2 -18.03 24.81 -28.54
C LEU A 2 -18.64 23.47 -28.14
N LEU A 3 -18.83 22.61 -29.11
CA LEU A 3 -19.31 21.25 -28.93
C LEU A 3 -18.17 20.37 -28.37
N ALA A 4 -18.32 19.91 -27.15
CA ALA A 4 -17.48 18.86 -26.60
C ALA A 4 -17.90 17.51 -27.16
N GLY A 5 -17.10 16.98 -28.08
CA GLY A 5 -17.25 15.62 -28.60
C GLY A 5 -16.64 14.62 -27.61
N SER A 6 -17.48 13.85 -26.94
CA SER A 6 -17.07 12.71 -26.13
C SER A 6 -16.64 11.55 -27.04
N LEU A 7 -15.36 11.34 -27.22
CA LEU A 7 -14.80 10.12 -27.83
C LEU A 7 -14.75 9.02 -26.77
N ALA A 8 -15.75 8.15 -26.76
CA ALA A 8 -15.75 6.94 -25.98
C ALA A 8 -14.80 5.90 -26.63
N CYS A 9 -13.61 5.75 -26.10
CA CYS A 9 -12.74 4.62 -26.42
C CYS A 9 -13.34 3.34 -25.81
N ARG A 10 -13.98 2.52 -26.66
CA ARG A 10 -14.39 1.16 -26.28
C ARG A 10 -13.19 0.23 -26.40
N GLY A 11 -12.53 -0.08 -25.27
CA GLY A 11 -11.59 -1.20 -25.21
C GLY A 11 -12.31 -2.55 -25.23
N PRO A 12 -11.62 -3.66 -25.60
CA PRO A 12 -12.21 -4.99 -25.67
C PRO A 12 -12.71 -5.45 -24.30
N ARG A 13 -13.92 -5.99 -24.25
CA ARG A 13 -14.49 -6.61 -23.03
C ARG A 13 -13.82 -7.94 -22.78
N PRO A 14 -13.32 -8.20 -21.54
CA PRO A 14 -12.91 -9.56 -21.17
C PRO A 14 -14.16 -10.45 -21.03
N GLU A 15 -14.17 -11.56 -21.74
CA GLU A 15 -15.18 -12.61 -21.60
C GLU A 15 -14.90 -13.38 -20.31
N GLY A 16 -15.77 -13.22 -19.33
CA GLY A 16 -15.74 -13.88 -18.02
C GLY A 16 -16.42 -12.98 -17.00
N GLY A 17 -17.72 -13.16 -16.76
CA GLY A 17 -18.57 -12.46 -15.82
C GLY A 17 -18.16 -11.00 -15.59
N ALA A 18 -18.55 -10.11 -16.49
CA ALA A 18 -18.07 -8.72 -16.50
C ALA A 18 -18.35 -8.04 -15.15
N ALA A 19 -17.33 -7.86 -14.34
CA ALA A 19 -17.39 -6.99 -13.18
C ALA A 19 -17.87 -5.61 -13.68
N SER A 20 -19.01 -5.12 -13.19
CA SER A 20 -19.45 -3.77 -13.52
C SER A 20 -18.50 -2.80 -12.82
N CYS A 21 -17.73 -2.05 -13.60
CA CYS A 21 -16.88 -0.98 -13.07
C CYS A 21 -17.53 0.37 -13.38
N THR A 22 -17.52 1.27 -12.42
CA THR A 22 -17.67 2.71 -12.64
C THR A 22 -16.30 3.32 -12.87
N HIS A 23 -16.24 4.38 -13.70
CA HIS A 23 -14.99 5.06 -14.05
C HIS A 23 -15.15 6.56 -13.89
N VAL A 24 -14.16 7.20 -13.26
CA VAL A 24 -14.08 8.65 -13.09
C VAL A 24 -12.68 9.11 -13.50
N GLN A 25 -12.59 10.30 -14.09
CA GLN A 25 -11.33 10.91 -14.50
C GLN A 25 -11.13 12.23 -13.79
N ALA A 26 -9.88 12.53 -13.44
CA ALA A 26 -9.45 13.80 -12.88
C ALA A 26 -8.06 14.20 -13.45
N GLU A 27 -7.68 15.44 -13.24
CA GLU A 27 -6.34 15.95 -13.56
C GLU A 27 -5.75 16.64 -12.35
N ARG A 28 -4.46 16.41 -12.09
CA ARG A 28 -3.72 17.10 -11.03
C ARG A 28 -2.32 17.51 -11.45
N GLN A 29 -1.77 18.50 -10.80
CA GLN A 29 -0.40 18.97 -11.00
C GLN A 29 0.51 18.45 -9.92
N ALA A 30 1.61 17.81 -10.30
CA ALA A 30 2.63 17.36 -9.36
C ALA A 30 4.02 17.39 -10.02
N TYR A 31 5.04 17.80 -9.30
CA TYR A 31 6.42 17.94 -9.78
C TYR A 31 6.55 18.75 -11.08
N GLY A 32 5.69 19.72 -11.30
CA GLY A 32 5.65 20.51 -12.54
C GLY A 32 5.07 19.78 -13.76
N ALA A 33 4.47 18.60 -13.55
CA ALA A 33 3.84 17.81 -14.59
C ALA A 33 2.32 17.77 -14.43
N ALA A 34 1.59 17.75 -15.54
CA ALA A 34 0.16 17.44 -15.57
C ALA A 34 -0.03 15.93 -15.54
N LEU A 35 -0.65 15.44 -14.48
CA LEU A 35 -0.97 14.03 -14.29
C LEU A 35 -2.47 13.80 -14.49
N CYS A 36 -2.80 12.85 -15.35
CA CYS A 36 -4.16 12.35 -15.53
C CYS A 36 -4.39 11.17 -14.60
N GLU A 37 -5.47 11.23 -13.86
CA GLU A 37 -5.91 10.20 -12.93
C GLU A 37 -7.21 9.58 -13.42
N ASP A 38 -7.21 8.25 -13.50
CA ASP A 38 -8.37 7.45 -13.80
C ASP A 38 -8.68 6.55 -12.61
N VAL A 39 -9.91 6.58 -12.12
CA VAL A 39 -10.35 5.79 -10.98
C VAL A 39 -11.46 4.84 -11.39
N TRP A 40 -11.27 3.55 -11.17
CA TRP A 40 -12.28 2.52 -11.36
C TRP A 40 -12.72 1.95 -10.03
N THR A 41 -14.02 1.81 -9.84
CA THR A 41 -14.59 1.01 -8.75
C THR A 41 -15.33 -0.16 -9.34
N CYS A 42 -14.86 -1.38 -9.03
CA CYS A 42 -15.31 -2.61 -9.68
C CYS A 42 -15.95 -3.57 -8.67
N ALA A 43 -17.15 -4.04 -8.97
CA ALA A 43 -17.79 -5.10 -8.20
C ALA A 43 -17.04 -6.42 -8.36
N ARG A 44 -16.95 -7.21 -7.29
CA ARG A 44 -16.25 -8.49 -7.24
C ARG A 44 -17.14 -9.61 -6.69
N ALA A 45 -16.82 -10.85 -7.03
CA ALA A 45 -17.42 -12.00 -6.38
C ALA A 45 -17.04 -12.04 -4.88
N PRO A 46 -17.90 -12.56 -3.98
CA PRO A 46 -19.22 -13.14 -4.24
C PRO A 46 -20.35 -12.14 -4.51
N GLY A 47 -20.16 -10.82 -4.39
CA GLY A 47 -21.16 -9.82 -4.76
C GLY A 47 -21.93 -9.21 -3.59
N GLY A 48 -21.34 -9.21 -2.39
CA GLY A 48 -21.85 -8.50 -1.22
C GLY A 48 -21.69 -6.97 -1.31
N PRO A 49 -22.22 -6.21 -0.35
CA PRO A 49 -22.20 -4.74 -0.37
C PRO A 49 -20.78 -4.15 -0.36
N PHE A 50 -19.83 -4.87 0.23
CA PHE A 50 -18.43 -4.46 0.33
C PHE A 50 -17.50 -5.21 -0.65
N ASP A 51 -18.03 -6.09 -1.51
CA ASP A 51 -17.24 -6.82 -2.49
C ASP A 51 -16.93 -5.93 -3.69
N ARG A 52 -16.06 -4.94 -3.46
CA ARG A 52 -15.60 -3.97 -4.48
C ARG A 52 -14.10 -3.72 -4.33
N LEU A 53 -13.46 -3.42 -5.44
CA LEU A 53 -12.06 -2.98 -5.49
C LEU A 53 -12.01 -1.60 -6.15
N GLY A 54 -11.08 -0.76 -5.69
CA GLY A 54 -10.68 0.45 -6.38
C GLY A 54 -9.39 0.24 -7.15
N LEU A 55 -9.26 0.87 -8.32
CA LEU A 55 -8.03 0.96 -9.08
C LEU A 55 -7.81 2.40 -9.49
N HIS A 56 -6.67 2.96 -9.10
CA HIS A 56 -6.26 4.33 -9.38
C HIS A 56 -5.10 4.33 -10.35
N ARG A 57 -5.34 4.69 -11.60
CA ARG A 57 -4.28 4.93 -12.58
C ARG A 57 -3.80 6.36 -12.48
N LEU A 58 -2.49 6.55 -12.51
CA LEU A 58 -1.87 7.87 -12.56
C LEU A 58 -0.71 7.84 -13.56
N ALA A 59 -0.73 8.78 -14.50
CA ALA A 59 0.29 8.91 -15.54
C ALA A 59 0.36 10.36 -16.03
N LEU A 60 1.42 10.69 -16.77
CA LEU A 60 1.44 11.95 -17.53
C LEU A 60 0.21 12.00 -18.45
N CYS A 61 -0.45 13.16 -18.55
CA CYS A 61 -1.59 13.36 -19.47
C CYS A 61 -1.17 13.17 -20.92
N GLU A 62 0.08 13.48 -21.23
CA GLU A 62 0.63 13.34 -22.56
C GLU A 62 1.89 12.45 -22.53
N ASN A 63 2.06 11.59 -23.55
CA ASN A 63 3.28 10.79 -23.76
C ASN A 63 3.65 9.83 -22.62
N ALA A 64 2.69 9.26 -21.90
CA ALA A 64 2.93 8.25 -20.88
C ALA A 64 3.36 6.91 -21.52
N THR A 65 4.65 6.71 -21.74
CA THR A 65 5.22 5.52 -22.41
C THR A 65 6.15 4.70 -21.50
N GLY A 66 6.38 5.14 -20.28
CA GLY A 66 7.25 4.48 -19.30
C GLY A 66 6.72 3.15 -18.78
N PRO A 67 7.39 2.52 -17.83
CA PRO A 67 7.00 1.23 -17.26
C PRO A 67 5.60 1.29 -16.61
N VAL A 68 4.91 0.14 -16.60
CA VAL A 68 3.63 -0.02 -15.88
C VAL A 68 3.92 -0.59 -14.50
N VAL A 69 3.45 0.07 -13.45
CA VAL A 69 3.68 -0.32 -12.06
C VAL A 69 2.34 -0.46 -11.34
N LEU A 70 2.00 -1.66 -10.87
CA LEU A 70 0.86 -1.88 -9.98
C LEU A 70 1.34 -1.85 -8.52
N TYR A 71 0.88 -0.86 -7.77
CA TYR A 71 1.18 -0.71 -6.35
C TYR A 71 0.12 -1.41 -5.48
N LEU A 72 0.58 -2.29 -4.61
CA LEU A 72 -0.19 -3.01 -3.61
C LEU A 72 0.12 -2.40 -2.23
N PRO A 73 -0.82 -1.69 -1.60
CA PRO A 73 -0.58 -1.03 -0.33
C PRO A 73 -0.47 -2.01 0.84
N GLY A 74 -0.03 -1.51 1.98
CA GLY A 74 -0.03 -2.25 3.25
C GLY A 74 -1.42 -2.49 3.81
N MET A 75 -1.49 -3.28 4.88
CA MET A 75 -2.73 -3.50 5.62
C MET A 75 -3.33 -2.18 6.10
N HIS A 76 -4.64 -2.02 5.97
CA HIS A 76 -5.39 -0.81 6.29
C HIS A 76 -5.14 0.40 5.37
N MET A 77 -4.33 0.28 4.34
CA MET A 77 -4.02 1.37 3.41
C MET A 77 -4.80 1.24 2.12
N SER A 78 -5.05 2.37 1.47
CA SER A 78 -5.56 2.44 0.11
C SER A 78 -4.43 2.54 -0.92
N GLY A 79 -4.75 2.32 -2.18
CA GLY A 79 -3.82 2.44 -3.30
C GLY A 79 -3.38 3.86 -3.59
N GLU A 80 -4.03 4.86 -2.99
CA GLU A 80 -3.66 6.25 -3.04
C GLU A 80 -3.29 6.75 -1.64
N LEU A 81 -2.16 7.46 -1.51
CA LEU A 81 -1.78 8.10 -0.26
C LEU A 81 -2.39 9.51 -0.23
N PRO A 82 -3.23 9.86 0.75
CA PRO A 82 -3.86 11.18 0.85
C PRO A 82 -2.90 12.23 1.45
N ILE A 83 -1.68 12.27 0.93
CA ILE A 83 -0.63 13.17 1.36
C ILE A 83 -0.52 14.28 0.33
N SER A 84 -0.57 15.53 0.78
CA SER A 84 -0.53 16.70 -0.09
C SER A 84 0.85 16.94 -0.73
N GLU A 85 1.91 16.37 -0.17
CA GLU A 85 3.27 16.51 -0.68
C GLU A 85 3.64 15.34 -1.62
N PRO A 86 3.78 15.57 -2.92
CA PRO A 86 4.06 14.51 -3.91
C PRO A 86 5.32 13.69 -3.61
N ARG A 87 6.34 14.29 -3.00
CA ARG A 87 7.60 13.62 -2.63
C ARG A 87 7.46 12.48 -1.62
N HIS A 88 6.28 12.32 -1.03
CA HIS A 88 5.92 11.25 -0.10
C HIS A 88 4.92 10.27 -0.70
N ASP A 89 4.71 10.32 -2.00
CA ASP A 89 3.90 9.35 -2.73
C ASP A 89 4.71 8.77 -3.89
N LEU A 90 5.14 7.51 -3.75
CA LEU A 90 5.93 6.82 -4.77
C LEU A 90 5.23 6.79 -6.13
N ARG A 91 3.90 6.60 -6.15
CA ARG A 91 3.14 6.54 -7.40
C ARG A 91 3.18 7.88 -8.14
N VAL A 92 2.96 8.98 -7.39
CA VAL A 92 3.04 10.35 -7.94
C VAL A 92 4.46 10.63 -8.44
N TYR A 93 5.48 10.26 -7.66
CA TYR A 93 6.88 10.44 -8.03
C TYR A 93 7.22 9.71 -9.34
N LEU A 94 6.85 8.43 -9.44
CA LEU A 94 7.10 7.63 -10.64
C LEU A 94 6.27 8.12 -11.84
N ALA A 95 5.01 8.51 -11.63
CA ALA A 95 4.15 9.02 -12.70
C ALA A 95 4.67 10.33 -13.28
N ALA A 96 5.15 11.26 -12.44
CA ALA A 96 5.77 12.51 -12.88
C ALA A 96 7.07 12.26 -13.65
N ALA A 97 7.74 11.14 -13.40
CA ALA A 97 8.91 10.69 -14.15
C ALA A 97 8.55 9.87 -15.41
N GLY A 98 7.27 9.76 -15.77
CA GLY A 98 6.80 9.14 -17.01
C GLY A 98 6.31 7.69 -16.89
N ALA A 99 6.37 7.08 -15.70
CA ALA A 99 5.76 5.77 -15.48
C ALA A 99 4.22 5.84 -15.53
N ARG A 100 3.59 4.69 -15.75
CA ARG A 100 2.12 4.51 -15.65
C ARG A 100 1.86 3.72 -14.37
N THR A 101 1.48 4.43 -13.31
CA THR A 101 1.31 3.83 -11.99
C THR A 101 -0.16 3.51 -11.72
N TRP A 102 -0.39 2.38 -11.08
CA TRP A 102 -1.69 1.91 -10.64
C TRP A 102 -1.65 1.63 -9.16
N GLY A 103 -2.67 2.03 -8.40
CA GLY A 103 -2.84 1.69 -7.00
C GLY A 103 -4.08 0.86 -6.79
N LEU A 104 -4.01 -0.15 -5.93
CA LEU A 104 -5.15 -1.02 -5.61
C LEU A 104 -5.75 -0.62 -4.27
N ASP A 105 -7.05 -0.30 -4.25
CA ASP A 105 -7.84 -0.30 -3.02
C ASP A 105 -8.41 -1.69 -2.80
N TYR A 106 -8.07 -2.26 -1.65
CA TYR A 106 -8.65 -3.52 -1.24
C TYR A 106 -10.13 -3.37 -0.87
N ARG A 107 -10.86 -4.48 -0.76
CA ARG A 107 -12.27 -4.52 -0.32
C ARG A 107 -12.50 -3.79 1.01
N THR A 108 -11.49 -3.74 1.87
CA THR A 108 -11.53 -3.06 3.16
C THR A 108 -11.82 -1.57 3.04
N HIS A 109 -11.42 -0.95 1.94
CA HIS A 109 -11.60 0.48 1.70
C HIS A 109 -13.07 0.93 1.64
N VAL A 110 -13.98 0.04 1.26
CA VAL A 110 -15.42 0.35 1.21
C VAL A 110 -16.18 -0.07 2.47
N VAL A 111 -15.49 -0.62 3.47
CA VAL A 111 -16.12 -1.00 4.75
C VAL A 111 -16.22 0.23 5.67
N PRO A 112 -17.42 0.66 6.07
CA PRO A 112 -17.57 1.82 6.94
C PRO A 112 -16.81 1.65 8.26
N ALA A 113 -16.24 2.74 8.77
CA ALA A 113 -15.54 2.71 10.04
C ALA A 113 -16.47 2.35 11.23
N ASP A 114 -17.76 2.64 11.11
CA ASP A 114 -18.82 2.32 12.05
C ASP A 114 -19.64 1.07 11.66
N ALA A 115 -19.03 0.19 10.83
CA ALA A 115 -19.66 -1.06 10.40
C ALA A 115 -20.24 -1.84 11.59
N SER A 116 -21.44 -2.38 11.41
CA SER A 116 -22.14 -3.17 12.43
C SER A 116 -21.47 -4.52 12.66
N ALA A 117 -21.80 -5.20 13.74
CA ALA A 117 -21.33 -6.56 14.00
C ALA A 117 -21.67 -7.54 12.86
N ALA A 118 -22.87 -7.37 12.25
CA ALA A 118 -23.29 -8.18 11.10
C ALA A 118 -22.45 -7.89 9.85
N ASP A 119 -22.09 -6.62 9.61
CA ASP A 119 -21.19 -6.25 8.52
C ASP A 119 -19.80 -6.86 8.73
N LEU A 120 -19.26 -6.75 9.95
CA LEU A 120 -17.96 -7.31 10.30
C LEU A 120 -17.93 -8.84 10.18
N GLU A 121 -19.04 -9.53 10.46
CA GLU A 121 -19.13 -10.98 10.27
C GLU A 121 -18.93 -11.38 8.79
N THR A 122 -19.31 -10.52 7.85
CA THR A 122 -19.06 -10.79 6.44
C THR A 122 -17.55 -10.85 6.09
N LEU A 123 -16.71 -10.14 6.85
CA LEU A 123 -15.27 -10.14 6.68
C LEU A 123 -14.62 -11.46 7.06
N SER A 124 -15.28 -12.33 7.83
CA SER A 124 -14.78 -13.67 8.15
C SER A 124 -14.53 -14.53 6.90
N ARG A 125 -15.24 -14.22 5.79
CA ARG A 125 -15.13 -14.92 4.51
C ARG A 125 -14.01 -14.37 3.62
N TRP A 126 -13.42 -13.24 3.97
CA TRP A 126 -12.37 -12.62 3.18
C TRP A 126 -11.00 -13.19 3.57
N THR A 127 -10.67 -14.29 2.94
CA THR A 127 -9.45 -15.06 3.19
C THR A 127 -8.25 -14.51 2.43
N ALA A 128 -7.05 -14.93 2.79
CA ALA A 128 -5.83 -14.62 2.05
C ALA A 128 -5.90 -15.05 0.57
N THR A 129 -6.58 -16.17 0.29
CA THR A 129 -6.82 -16.62 -1.09
C THR A 129 -7.69 -15.63 -1.86
N LEU A 130 -8.75 -15.12 -1.26
CA LEU A 130 -9.62 -14.12 -1.90
C LEU A 130 -8.86 -12.84 -2.24
N PHE A 131 -8.01 -12.35 -1.33
CA PHE A 131 -7.15 -11.19 -1.61
C PHE A 131 -6.12 -11.49 -2.71
N ALA A 132 -5.55 -12.69 -2.74
CA ALA A 132 -4.66 -13.09 -3.82
C ALA A 132 -5.38 -13.16 -5.19
N ASP A 133 -6.64 -13.61 -5.21
CA ASP A 133 -7.45 -13.62 -6.42
C ASP A 133 -7.83 -12.20 -6.88
N ASP A 134 -8.08 -11.31 -5.95
CA ASP A 134 -8.32 -9.88 -6.25
C ASP A 134 -7.08 -9.22 -6.84
N VAL A 135 -5.90 -9.49 -6.30
CA VAL A 135 -4.62 -8.97 -6.83
C VAL A 135 -4.34 -9.54 -8.23
N ALA A 136 -4.57 -10.83 -8.44
CA ALA A 136 -4.41 -11.45 -9.77
C ALA A 136 -5.38 -10.84 -10.79
N TRP A 137 -6.62 -10.59 -10.39
CA TRP A 137 -7.60 -9.90 -11.22
C TRP A 137 -7.15 -8.46 -11.52
N ALA A 138 -6.70 -7.69 -10.51
CA ALA A 138 -6.20 -6.34 -10.70
C ALA A 138 -5.02 -6.29 -11.68
N ALA A 139 -4.05 -7.20 -11.54
CA ALA A 139 -2.93 -7.32 -12.47
C ALA A 139 -3.40 -7.65 -13.90
N SER A 140 -4.39 -8.52 -14.05
CA SER A 140 -5.00 -8.83 -15.36
C SER A 140 -5.73 -7.63 -15.95
N PHE A 141 -6.47 -6.89 -15.12
CA PHE A 141 -7.16 -5.66 -15.53
C PHE A 141 -6.16 -4.62 -16.05
N VAL A 142 -5.07 -4.38 -15.29
CA VAL A 142 -4.01 -3.43 -15.67
C VAL A 142 -3.36 -3.84 -16.99
N ARG A 143 -3.01 -5.11 -17.18
CA ARG A 143 -2.47 -5.62 -18.47
C ARG A 143 -3.43 -5.43 -19.63
N GLY A 144 -4.75 -5.48 -19.38
CA GLY A 144 -5.76 -5.22 -20.39
C GLY A 144 -5.89 -3.73 -20.79
N GLN A 145 -5.48 -2.83 -19.89
CA GLN A 145 -5.52 -1.38 -20.14
C GLN A 145 -4.20 -0.84 -20.68
N GLU A 146 -3.08 -1.42 -20.27
CA GLU A 146 -1.74 -0.89 -20.54
C GLU A 146 -0.88 -1.88 -21.34
N PRO A 147 -0.35 -1.46 -22.48
CA PRO A 147 0.65 -2.26 -23.19
C PRO A 147 2.00 -2.18 -22.46
N GLY A 148 2.73 -3.29 -22.49
CA GLY A 148 4.12 -3.32 -22.00
C GLY A 148 4.32 -4.16 -20.74
N PRO A 149 5.57 -4.17 -20.23
CA PRO A 149 5.94 -4.97 -19.07
C PRO A 149 5.29 -4.43 -17.79
N LEU A 150 4.68 -5.33 -16.99
CA LEU A 150 4.07 -5.01 -15.71
C LEU A 150 5.05 -5.32 -14.57
N TYR A 151 5.41 -4.30 -13.81
CA TYR A 151 6.07 -4.41 -12.51
C TYR A 151 5.03 -4.36 -11.41
N VAL A 152 5.28 -5.08 -10.30
CA VAL A 152 4.42 -5.04 -9.12
C VAL A 152 5.21 -4.48 -7.96
N ALA A 153 4.73 -3.36 -7.41
CA ALA A 153 5.27 -2.77 -6.20
C ALA A 153 4.41 -3.17 -5.01
N GLY A 154 5.01 -3.59 -3.90
CA GLY A 154 4.27 -3.99 -2.70
C GLY A 154 4.88 -3.43 -1.43
N PHE A 155 4.05 -2.82 -0.57
CA PHE A 155 4.45 -2.37 0.75
C PHE A 155 3.85 -3.27 1.83
N SER A 156 4.67 -3.73 2.80
CA SER A 156 4.15 -4.48 3.97
C SER A 156 3.33 -5.72 3.56
N GLN A 157 2.04 -5.78 3.90
CA GLN A 157 1.11 -6.82 3.44
C GLN A 157 1.01 -6.88 1.92
N GLY A 158 1.09 -5.74 1.24
CA GLY A 158 1.13 -5.68 -0.22
C GLY A 158 2.36 -6.39 -0.82
N ALA A 159 3.49 -6.39 -0.10
CA ALA A 159 4.67 -7.16 -0.50
C ALA A 159 4.41 -8.68 -0.45
N ALA A 160 3.76 -9.17 0.62
CA ALA A 160 3.37 -10.59 0.70
C ALA A 160 2.43 -10.98 -0.44
N LEU A 161 1.48 -10.10 -0.81
CA LEU A 161 0.60 -10.31 -1.95
C LEU A 161 1.33 -10.22 -3.29
N ALA A 162 2.33 -9.35 -3.44
CA ALA A 162 3.18 -9.26 -4.63
C ALA A 162 3.99 -10.56 -4.83
N TYR A 163 4.59 -11.09 -3.78
CA TYR A 163 5.28 -12.39 -3.83
C TYR A 163 4.31 -13.54 -4.16
N ARG A 164 3.09 -13.52 -3.61
CA ARG A 164 2.06 -14.51 -3.91
C ARG A 164 1.61 -14.43 -5.38
N LEU A 165 1.44 -13.25 -5.92
CA LEU A 165 1.16 -13.05 -7.34
C LEU A 165 2.31 -13.58 -8.21
N ALA A 166 3.57 -13.29 -7.85
CA ALA A 166 4.74 -13.78 -8.55
C ALA A 166 4.85 -15.30 -8.54
N SER A 167 4.45 -15.97 -7.46
CA SER A 167 4.38 -17.44 -7.39
C SER A 167 3.39 -18.02 -8.39
N ARG A 168 2.27 -17.32 -8.61
CA ARG A 168 1.18 -17.78 -9.50
C ARG A 168 1.42 -17.39 -10.96
N GLU A 169 1.88 -16.19 -11.21
CA GLU A 169 1.90 -15.52 -12.52
C GLU A 169 3.25 -14.92 -12.89
N GLY A 170 4.34 -15.39 -12.27
CA GLY A 170 5.66 -14.76 -12.43
C GLY A 170 6.13 -14.60 -13.88
N GLN A 171 5.68 -15.47 -14.80
CA GLN A 171 6.03 -15.36 -16.22
C GLN A 171 5.42 -14.11 -16.89
N ALA A 172 4.33 -13.56 -16.33
CA ALA A 172 3.64 -12.40 -16.86
C ALA A 172 4.09 -11.07 -16.21
N LEU A 173 5.05 -11.14 -15.26
CA LEU A 173 5.58 -9.97 -14.56
C LEU A 173 6.99 -9.63 -15.04
N ALA A 174 7.29 -8.33 -15.11
CA ALA A 174 8.62 -7.82 -15.44
C ALA A 174 9.57 -7.79 -14.22
N GLY A 175 9.04 -7.57 -13.03
CA GLY A 175 9.80 -7.54 -11.79
C GLY A 175 8.96 -7.18 -10.57
N LEU A 176 9.58 -7.25 -9.39
CA LEU A 176 8.99 -6.88 -8.09
C LEU A 176 9.76 -5.73 -7.46
N LEU A 177 9.05 -4.71 -7.03
CA LEU A 177 9.54 -3.60 -6.20
C LEU A 177 8.97 -3.75 -4.79
N ILE A 178 9.79 -4.11 -3.83
CA ILE A 178 9.36 -4.46 -2.47
C ILE A 178 9.75 -3.35 -1.49
N LEU A 179 8.75 -2.76 -0.88
CA LEU A 179 8.90 -1.70 0.11
C LEU A 179 8.67 -2.29 1.51
N ASP A 180 9.75 -2.58 2.19
CA ASP A 180 9.77 -3.07 3.58
C ASP A 180 8.78 -4.20 3.85
N GLY A 181 8.90 -5.32 3.10
CA GLY A 181 8.03 -6.47 3.20
C GLY A 181 8.69 -7.80 2.87
N ALA A 182 8.10 -8.89 3.32
CA ALA A 182 8.59 -10.25 3.14
C ALA A 182 7.52 -11.16 2.51
N ALA A 183 7.95 -12.30 1.96
CA ALA A 183 7.06 -13.25 1.28
C ALA A 183 6.08 -13.98 2.21
N GLY A 184 6.41 -14.08 3.50
CA GLY A 184 5.55 -14.68 4.52
C GLY A 184 4.99 -13.62 5.46
N GLY A 185 3.77 -13.83 5.93
CA GLY A 185 3.03 -12.86 6.70
C GLY A 185 3.56 -12.60 8.10
N GLY A 186 3.06 -11.52 8.65
CA GLY A 186 3.15 -11.23 10.06
C GLY A 186 2.22 -12.12 10.89
N ARG A 187 2.50 -12.19 12.17
CA ARG A 187 1.64 -12.89 13.13
C ARG A 187 0.33 -12.10 13.28
N ALA A 188 -0.79 -12.78 13.22
CA ALA A 188 -2.08 -12.16 13.52
C ALA A 188 -2.03 -11.53 14.92
N PRO A 189 -2.50 -10.27 15.10
CA PRO A 189 -2.61 -9.67 16.40
C PRO A 189 -3.43 -10.53 17.34
N ALA A 190 -3.10 -10.54 18.64
CA ALA A 190 -3.91 -11.21 19.64
C ALA A 190 -5.32 -10.59 19.67
N GLY A 191 -6.34 -11.43 19.88
CA GLY A 191 -7.73 -10.99 19.93
C GLY A 191 -8.67 -11.91 19.16
N GLY A 192 -9.97 -11.79 19.46
CA GLY A 192 -11.04 -12.55 18.81
C GLY A 192 -11.80 -11.72 17.78
N GLY A 193 -12.65 -12.41 17.02
CA GLY A 193 -13.53 -11.77 16.03
C GLY A 193 -13.00 -11.79 14.60
N PRO A 194 -13.89 -11.47 13.64
CA PRO A 194 -13.62 -11.63 12.21
C PRO A 194 -12.69 -10.54 11.65
N ALA A 195 -12.64 -9.38 12.30
CA ALA A 195 -11.90 -8.23 11.83
C ALA A 195 -10.87 -7.72 12.86
N ILE A 196 -9.85 -7.07 12.38
CA ILE A 196 -8.81 -6.38 13.14
C ILE A 196 -9.10 -4.89 13.04
N ASP A 197 -9.21 -4.22 14.19
CA ASP A 197 -9.28 -2.76 14.27
C ASP A 197 -7.87 -2.18 14.06
N VAL A 198 -7.75 -1.19 13.19
CA VAL A 198 -6.50 -0.47 12.96
C VAL A 198 -6.03 0.22 14.25
N GLY A 199 -4.77 0.08 14.62
CA GLY A 199 -4.25 0.58 15.90
C GLY A 199 -4.36 -0.41 17.07
N GLY A 200 -5.08 -1.52 16.90
CA GLY A 200 -5.11 -2.62 17.85
C GLY A 200 -5.65 -2.22 19.23
N SER A 201 -5.10 -2.85 20.27
CA SER A 201 -5.54 -2.64 21.67
C SER A 201 -4.91 -1.44 22.37
N ARG A 202 -3.99 -0.71 21.75
CA ARG A 202 -3.25 0.37 22.43
C ARG A 202 -4.06 1.63 22.64
N LEU A 203 -4.88 1.99 21.64
CA LEU A 203 -5.70 3.20 21.70
C LEU A 203 -7.05 2.93 21.02
N PRO A 204 -8.19 3.10 21.72
CA PRO A 204 -9.51 2.96 21.11
C PRO A 204 -9.65 3.83 19.87
N PHE A 205 -10.42 3.38 18.88
CA PHE A 205 -10.53 4.06 17.59
C PHE A 205 -10.88 5.56 17.70
N ALA A 206 -11.83 5.91 18.59
CA ALA A 206 -12.23 7.30 18.78
C ALA A 206 -11.08 8.17 19.34
N GLU A 207 -10.34 7.66 20.33
CA GLU A 207 -9.21 8.34 20.94
C GLU A 207 -8.06 8.48 19.93
N ARG A 208 -7.80 7.44 19.15
CA ARG A 208 -6.81 7.49 18.08
C ARG A 208 -7.18 8.53 17.03
N LYS A 209 -8.44 8.56 16.59
CA LYS A 209 -8.93 9.55 15.62
C LYS A 209 -8.75 10.97 16.14
N GLN A 210 -9.03 11.20 17.43
CA GLN A 210 -8.82 12.50 18.07
C GLN A 210 -7.34 12.87 18.12
N LEU A 211 -6.47 11.95 18.56
CA LEU A 211 -5.02 12.18 18.62
C LEU A 211 -4.46 12.56 17.24
N LEU A 212 -4.83 11.83 16.19
CA LEU A 212 -4.38 12.11 14.83
C LEU A 212 -4.88 13.49 14.36
N ALA A 213 -6.14 13.84 14.62
CA ALA A 213 -6.69 15.15 14.29
C ALA A 213 -5.97 16.30 15.02
N ASP A 214 -5.63 16.10 16.30
CA ASP A 214 -4.88 17.09 17.09
C ASP A 214 -3.47 17.29 16.54
N VAL A 215 -2.76 16.21 16.20
CA VAL A 215 -1.40 16.28 15.62
C VAL A 215 -1.43 16.94 14.24
N ILE A 216 -2.42 16.63 13.40
CA ILE A 216 -2.57 17.27 12.08
C ILE A 216 -2.78 18.78 12.23
N ALA A 217 -3.61 19.17 13.17
CA ALA A 217 -3.90 20.60 13.40
C ALA A 217 -2.69 21.34 13.98
N ASP A 218 -2.15 20.86 15.11
CA ASP A 218 -0.92 21.35 15.72
C ASP A 218 -0.36 20.25 16.67
N PRO A 219 0.81 19.66 16.39
CA PRO A 219 1.39 18.61 17.22
C PRO A 219 1.71 19.06 18.65
N ARG A 220 1.78 20.36 18.92
CA ARG A 220 2.02 20.93 20.27
C ARG A 220 0.75 21.06 21.10
N ARG A 221 -0.42 20.70 20.60
CA ARG A 221 -1.64 20.67 21.42
C ARG A 221 -1.48 19.77 22.63
N PRO A 222 -2.09 20.10 23.78
CA PRO A 222 -2.09 19.22 24.93
C PRO A 222 -2.57 17.81 24.54
N SER A 223 -1.85 16.80 25.02
CA SER A 223 -2.19 15.43 24.72
C SER A 223 -3.44 14.96 25.45
N SER A 224 -4.33 14.29 24.75
CA SER A 224 -5.41 13.49 25.37
C SER A 224 -4.93 12.15 25.90
N VAL A 225 -3.71 11.72 25.49
CA VAL A 225 -3.11 10.46 25.97
C VAL A 225 -2.37 10.74 27.27
N PRO A 226 -2.70 10.04 28.39
CA PRO A 226 -2.05 10.24 29.66
C PRO A 226 -0.52 10.01 29.59
N GLY A 227 0.24 10.84 30.31
CA GLY A 227 1.69 10.73 30.41
C GLY A 227 2.46 11.52 29.36
N TYR A 228 1.81 12.19 28.42
CA TYR A 228 2.44 13.04 27.42
C TYR A 228 1.99 14.49 27.54
N THR A 229 2.92 15.42 27.33
CA THR A 229 2.67 16.87 27.38
C THR A 229 1.89 17.37 26.16
N ASP A 230 2.19 16.80 25.01
CA ASP A 230 1.58 17.21 23.74
C ASP A 230 1.24 16.01 22.84
N ALA A 231 0.33 16.23 21.91
CA ALA A 231 -0.18 15.20 21.02
C ALA A 231 0.90 14.64 20.06
N GLY A 232 1.83 15.49 19.63
CA GLY A 232 2.93 15.07 18.76
C GLY A 232 3.89 14.13 19.48
N ALA A 233 4.25 14.43 20.73
CA ALA A 233 5.10 13.56 21.55
C ALA A 233 4.41 12.20 21.82
N ALA A 234 3.10 12.22 22.09
CA ALA A 234 2.33 10.99 22.28
C ALA A 234 2.34 10.09 21.04
N LEU A 235 2.02 10.66 19.87
CA LEU A 235 2.01 9.91 18.62
C LEU A 235 3.42 9.42 18.25
N ALA A 236 4.43 10.27 18.38
CA ALA A 236 5.81 9.93 18.08
C ALA A 236 6.30 8.74 18.92
N ASP A 237 6.00 8.73 20.22
CA ASP A 237 6.37 7.63 21.10
C ASP A 237 5.58 6.35 20.80
N ILE A 238 4.28 6.46 20.56
CA ILE A 238 3.45 5.32 20.16
C ILE A 238 4.00 4.66 18.89
N LEU A 239 4.35 5.43 17.88
CA LEU A 239 4.87 4.91 16.61
C LEU A 239 6.26 4.30 16.76
N TYR A 240 7.11 4.94 17.56
CA TYR A 240 8.47 4.45 17.80
C TYR A 240 8.49 3.17 18.66
N THR A 241 7.60 3.05 19.64
CA THR A 241 7.57 1.93 20.60
C THR A 241 6.62 0.81 20.20
N THR A 242 5.78 1.00 19.18
CA THR A 242 4.88 -0.07 18.73
C THR A 242 5.70 -1.15 18.03
N PRO A 243 5.80 -2.37 18.59
CA PRO A 243 6.51 -3.46 17.94
C PRO A 243 5.80 -3.79 16.62
N SER A 244 6.53 -3.76 15.51
CA SER A 244 6.07 -4.31 14.26
C SER A 244 6.81 -5.61 13.97
N PHE A 245 6.09 -6.62 13.51
CA PHE A 245 6.61 -7.91 13.01
C PHE A 245 7.54 -8.67 13.96
N GLY A 246 7.41 -8.48 15.28
CA GLY A 246 8.20 -9.21 16.29
C GLY A 246 9.60 -8.64 16.53
N GLY A 247 9.90 -7.48 15.95
CA GLY A 247 11.15 -6.75 16.19
C GLY A 247 11.05 -5.73 17.33
N HIS A 248 12.18 -5.15 17.70
CA HIS A 248 12.28 -4.08 18.67
C HIS A 248 12.09 -2.67 18.06
N GLY A 249 11.87 -2.60 16.76
CA GLY A 249 11.73 -1.36 16.03
C GLY A 249 10.29 -0.89 15.93
N GLY A 250 10.10 0.42 15.82
CA GLY A 250 8.83 1.07 15.73
C GLY A 250 8.25 1.11 14.32
N LEU A 251 6.99 1.49 14.25
CA LEU A 251 6.33 1.76 12.97
C LEU A 251 6.98 2.94 12.24
N ALA A 252 7.47 3.95 12.96
CA ALA A 252 8.18 5.08 12.36
C ALA A 252 9.20 5.67 13.34
N ASN A 253 10.31 6.18 12.80
CA ASN A 253 11.37 6.81 13.57
C ASN A 253 11.28 8.35 13.47
N THR A 254 10.51 8.93 14.38
CA THR A 254 10.41 10.38 14.54
C THR A 254 11.50 10.94 15.45
N ARG A 255 12.11 10.10 16.33
CA ARG A 255 13.10 10.52 17.33
C ARG A 255 14.40 10.98 16.69
N ASP A 256 14.85 10.26 15.65
CA ASP A 256 16.06 10.61 14.91
C ASP A 256 15.76 11.51 13.70
N GLY A 257 14.52 12.04 13.61
CA GLY A 257 14.11 12.96 12.55
C GLY A 257 13.96 12.30 11.17
N ILE A 258 13.85 10.98 11.11
CA ILE A 258 13.62 10.26 9.84
C ILE A 258 12.28 10.66 9.24
N SER A 259 11.21 10.69 10.04
CA SER A 259 9.88 11.11 9.58
C SER A 259 9.30 12.28 10.39
N ASP A 260 8.39 13.00 9.77
CA ASP A 260 7.63 14.09 10.37
C ASP A 260 6.34 13.54 10.99
N VAL A 261 6.09 13.87 12.26
CA VAL A 261 4.95 13.33 13.02
C VAL A 261 3.60 13.78 12.44
N ARG A 262 3.51 15.00 11.87
CA ARG A 262 2.28 15.50 11.25
C ARG A 262 1.98 14.76 9.95
N LEU A 263 3.01 14.48 9.17
CA LEU A 263 2.88 13.71 7.94
C LEU A 263 2.43 12.27 8.23
N LEU A 264 3.02 11.64 9.26
CA LEU A 264 2.59 10.33 9.74
C LEU A 264 1.15 10.36 10.24
N ALA A 265 0.74 11.40 10.97
CA ALA A 265 -0.65 11.54 11.40
C ALA A 265 -1.63 11.64 10.22
N THR A 266 -1.26 12.37 9.17
CA THR A 266 -2.06 12.50 7.94
C THR A 266 -2.18 11.13 7.24
N LEU A 267 -1.09 10.39 7.10
CA LEU A 267 -1.10 9.05 6.55
C LEU A 267 -2.00 8.11 7.36
N LEU A 268 -1.83 8.07 8.68
CA LEU A 268 -2.58 7.17 9.56
C LEU A 268 -4.06 7.53 9.68
N ALA A 269 -4.42 8.80 9.50
CA ALA A 269 -5.81 9.25 9.49
C ALA A 269 -6.61 8.72 8.29
N SER A 270 -5.94 8.33 7.21
CA SER A 270 -6.56 7.76 6.02
C SER A 270 -6.73 6.25 6.07
N TYR A 271 -6.19 5.58 7.10
CA TYR A 271 -6.26 4.13 7.18
C TYR A 271 -7.70 3.64 7.33
N ASP A 272 -8.02 2.60 6.58
CA ASP A 272 -9.23 1.81 6.76
C ASP A 272 -9.26 1.23 8.17
N ARG A 273 -10.40 1.35 8.85
CA ARG A 273 -10.50 0.86 10.22
C ARG A 273 -10.35 -0.67 10.31
N TRP A 274 -10.95 -1.39 9.36
CA TRP A 274 -11.14 -2.82 9.47
C TRP A 274 -10.26 -3.60 8.50
N TRP A 275 -9.65 -4.68 9.00
CA TRP A 275 -8.96 -5.65 8.18
C TRP A 275 -9.43 -7.07 8.53
N PRO A 276 -9.79 -7.93 7.56
CA PRO A 276 -10.25 -9.28 7.85
C PRO A 276 -9.14 -10.13 8.43
N ARG A 277 -9.39 -10.76 9.58
CA ARG A 277 -8.41 -11.62 10.24
C ARG A 277 -8.04 -12.82 9.36
N ALA A 278 -9.03 -13.37 8.64
CA ALA A 278 -8.83 -14.50 7.74
C ALA A 278 -7.97 -14.18 6.49
N ALA A 279 -7.72 -12.88 6.22
CA ALA A 279 -6.81 -12.48 5.14
C ALA A 279 -5.34 -12.45 5.55
N LEU A 280 -5.03 -12.63 6.84
CA LEU A 280 -3.65 -12.77 7.29
C LEU A 280 -3.19 -14.20 7.02
N ASP A 281 -2.20 -14.33 6.16
CA ASP A 281 -1.54 -15.59 5.86
C ASP A 281 -0.09 -15.52 6.34
N THR A 282 0.28 -16.45 7.20
CA THR A 282 1.62 -16.54 7.77
C THR A 282 2.56 -17.39 6.93
N GLU A 283 2.03 -18.14 5.96
CA GLU A 283 2.83 -19.03 5.12
C GLU A 283 3.41 -18.27 3.93
N ALA A 284 4.71 -18.44 3.71
CA ALA A 284 5.33 -17.95 2.49
C ALA A 284 4.77 -18.76 1.29
N PRO A 285 4.39 -18.07 0.21
CA PRO A 285 3.95 -18.78 -0.98
C PRO A 285 5.11 -19.57 -1.59
N PRO A 286 4.82 -20.62 -2.39
CA PRO A 286 5.85 -21.40 -3.06
C PRO A 286 6.70 -20.48 -3.95
N ARG A 287 7.98 -20.84 -4.13
CA ARG A 287 8.88 -20.10 -5.03
C ARG A 287 8.34 -20.14 -6.46
N PRO A 288 8.50 -19.05 -7.22
CA PRO A 288 8.08 -19.04 -8.61
C PRO A 288 8.91 -20.03 -9.43
N SER A 289 8.33 -20.52 -10.52
CA SER A 289 9.03 -21.42 -11.44
C SER A 289 10.19 -20.74 -12.18
N ARG A 290 10.21 -19.42 -12.20
CA ARG A 290 11.25 -18.58 -12.80
C ARG A 290 11.59 -17.44 -11.84
N THR A 291 12.88 -17.14 -11.68
CA THR A 291 13.31 -15.93 -10.98
C THR A 291 12.89 -14.67 -11.74
N LEU A 292 12.57 -13.63 -11.00
CA LEU A 292 12.20 -12.31 -11.51
C LEU A 292 13.21 -11.27 -11.00
N PRO A 293 13.48 -10.19 -11.73
CA PRO A 293 14.15 -9.05 -11.14
C PRO A 293 13.41 -8.59 -9.86
N VAL A 294 14.14 -8.43 -8.76
CA VAL A 294 13.60 -7.93 -7.49
C VAL A 294 14.47 -6.79 -6.99
N LEU A 295 13.84 -5.64 -6.74
CA LEU A 295 14.40 -4.57 -5.93
C LEU A 295 13.64 -4.51 -4.61
N ALA A 296 14.33 -4.59 -3.48
CA ALA A 296 13.73 -4.53 -2.16
C ALA A 296 14.40 -3.49 -1.27
N PHE A 297 13.65 -2.95 -0.34
CA PHE A 297 14.11 -2.02 0.70
C PHE A 297 13.78 -2.61 2.06
N ALA A 298 14.74 -2.61 2.99
CA ALA A 298 14.63 -3.17 4.33
C ALA A 298 14.89 -2.11 5.40
N SER A 299 13.89 -1.79 6.20
CA SER A 299 14.00 -0.82 7.30
C SER A 299 14.75 -1.42 8.49
N THR A 300 15.95 -0.91 8.78
CA THR A 300 16.79 -1.50 9.83
C THR A 300 16.29 -1.22 11.25
N GLY A 301 15.46 -0.20 11.43
CA GLY A 301 14.81 0.10 12.71
C GLY A 301 13.86 -0.99 13.20
N LEU A 302 13.44 -1.92 12.34
CA LEU A 302 12.65 -3.10 12.73
C LEU A 302 13.50 -4.26 13.26
N GLY A 303 14.82 -4.10 13.26
CA GLY A 303 15.74 -5.07 13.78
C GLY A 303 16.27 -6.09 12.75
N PRO A 304 17.36 -6.82 13.14
CA PRO A 304 18.10 -7.67 12.20
C PRO A 304 17.29 -8.85 11.67
N GLU A 305 16.38 -9.42 12.43
CA GLU A 305 15.55 -10.53 11.99
C GLU A 305 14.56 -10.11 10.90
N TRP A 306 14.07 -8.88 10.96
CA TRP A 306 13.24 -8.33 9.89
C TRP A 306 14.04 -8.12 8.61
N VAL A 307 15.19 -7.45 8.71
CA VAL A 307 16.10 -7.23 7.58
C VAL A 307 16.44 -8.56 6.91
N LYS A 308 16.85 -9.55 7.70
CA LYS A 308 17.14 -10.90 7.21
C LYS A 308 15.96 -11.50 6.43
N ARG A 309 14.72 -11.38 6.94
CA ARG A 309 13.53 -11.90 6.26
C ARG A 309 13.25 -11.21 4.93
N VAL A 310 13.49 -9.89 4.84
CA VAL A 310 13.35 -9.15 3.58
C VAL A 310 14.37 -9.65 2.56
N HIS A 311 15.65 -9.81 2.96
CA HIS A 311 16.71 -10.36 2.12
C HIS A 311 16.38 -11.77 1.64
N GLU A 312 16.06 -12.68 2.55
CA GLU A 312 15.72 -14.08 2.21
C GLU A 312 14.52 -14.15 1.25
N SER A 313 13.53 -13.27 1.42
CA SER A 313 12.39 -13.20 0.51
C SER A 313 12.81 -12.70 -0.88
N ALA A 314 13.56 -11.61 -0.95
CA ALA A 314 14.04 -11.07 -2.21
C ALA A 314 14.91 -12.09 -2.98
N GLU A 315 15.84 -12.75 -2.31
CA GLU A 315 16.69 -13.78 -2.87
C GLU A 315 15.92 -15.02 -3.35
N ALA A 316 14.89 -15.43 -2.59
CA ALA A 316 14.06 -16.57 -2.94
C ALA A 316 13.31 -16.39 -4.27
N TYR A 317 12.97 -15.14 -4.63
CA TYR A 317 12.22 -14.81 -5.84
C TYR A 317 13.10 -14.23 -6.94
N GLY A 318 14.13 -13.45 -6.59
CA GLY A 318 15.03 -12.78 -7.53
C GLY A 318 16.29 -13.57 -7.84
N GLY A 319 16.67 -14.52 -7.00
CA GLY A 319 17.95 -15.20 -7.15
C GLY A 319 19.13 -14.22 -7.25
N PRO A 320 20.06 -14.43 -8.17
CA PRO A 320 21.23 -13.56 -8.34
C PRO A 320 20.92 -12.14 -8.81
N THR A 321 19.67 -11.88 -9.25
CA THR A 321 19.24 -10.56 -9.73
C THR A 321 18.51 -9.75 -8.66
N ALA A 322 18.39 -10.28 -7.44
CA ALA A 322 17.83 -9.56 -6.31
C ALA A 322 18.80 -8.45 -5.86
N VAL A 323 18.25 -7.27 -5.67
CA VAL A 323 18.94 -6.11 -5.09
C VAL A 323 18.19 -5.71 -3.83
N VAL A 324 18.86 -5.63 -2.69
CA VAL A 324 18.26 -5.19 -1.44
C VAL A 324 19.02 -4.00 -0.88
N HIS A 325 18.31 -2.92 -0.59
CA HIS A 325 18.83 -1.74 0.08
C HIS A 325 18.40 -1.73 1.54
N ASP A 326 19.36 -1.83 2.45
CA ASP A 326 19.12 -1.59 3.87
C ASP A 326 19.00 -0.10 4.13
N LEU A 327 17.94 0.31 4.83
CA LEU A 327 17.65 1.70 5.15
C LEU A 327 17.98 1.98 6.63
N PRO A 328 19.15 2.57 6.93
CA PRO A 328 19.60 2.78 8.30
C PRO A 328 18.64 3.64 9.11
N GLY A 329 18.18 3.13 10.26
CA GLY A 329 17.33 3.85 11.20
C GLY A 329 15.86 4.02 10.77
N TYR A 330 15.48 3.61 9.56
CA TYR A 330 14.09 3.66 9.11
C TYR A 330 13.22 2.69 9.92
N GLY A 331 12.05 3.17 10.35
CA GLY A 331 10.93 2.34 10.76
C GLY A 331 10.08 1.91 9.56
N HIS A 332 9.03 1.14 9.83
CA HIS A 332 8.22 0.51 8.78
C HIS A 332 7.55 1.49 7.80
N LEU A 333 6.97 2.57 8.32
CA LEU A 333 6.30 3.59 7.50
C LEU A 333 7.28 4.58 6.86
N ASP A 334 8.51 4.67 7.38
CA ASP A 334 9.49 5.66 6.92
C ASP A 334 9.92 5.41 5.48
N VAL A 335 9.81 4.18 4.99
CA VAL A 335 10.06 3.84 3.57
C VAL A 335 9.13 4.58 2.61
N LEU A 336 7.93 4.96 3.09
CA LEU A 336 6.95 5.72 2.31
C LEU A 336 7.06 7.23 2.56
N VAL A 337 7.21 7.63 3.83
CA VAL A 337 7.02 9.03 4.25
C VAL A 337 8.23 9.62 4.98
N GLY A 338 9.35 8.93 4.99
CA GLY A 338 10.61 9.47 5.50
C GLY A 338 11.02 10.74 4.75
N ARG A 339 11.62 11.69 5.44
CA ARG A 339 12.07 12.98 4.86
C ARG A 339 12.98 12.79 3.65
N ARG A 340 13.68 11.65 3.61
CA ARG A 340 14.59 11.27 2.53
C ARG A 340 14.04 10.11 1.68
N ALA A 341 12.78 9.69 1.84
CA ALA A 341 12.20 8.58 1.10
C ALA A 341 12.33 8.78 -0.43
N ALA A 342 12.16 10.02 -0.90
CA ALA A 342 12.34 10.34 -2.31
C ALA A 342 13.77 10.02 -2.81
N GLN A 343 14.80 10.26 -1.98
CA GLN A 343 16.21 10.01 -2.33
C GLN A 343 16.62 8.56 -2.09
N ASP A 344 16.22 8.00 -0.93
CA ASP A 344 16.73 6.71 -0.46
C ASP A 344 15.91 5.52 -1.01
N VAL A 345 14.68 5.78 -1.48
CA VAL A 345 13.74 4.75 -1.96
C VAL A 345 13.22 5.03 -3.37
N PHE A 346 12.62 6.22 -3.61
CA PHE A 346 11.90 6.46 -4.86
C PHE A 346 12.84 6.64 -6.06
N GLU A 347 13.97 7.35 -5.87
CA GLU A 347 14.95 7.51 -6.93
C GLU A 347 15.65 6.19 -7.32
N PRO A 348 16.11 5.34 -6.37
CA PRO A 348 16.57 4.00 -6.71
C PRO A 348 15.50 3.15 -7.41
N ALA A 349 14.24 3.23 -6.96
CA ALA A 349 13.12 2.52 -7.60
C ALA A 349 12.92 2.99 -9.05
N ARG A 350 12.92 4.31 -9.28
CA ARG A 350 12.83 4.91 -10.62
C ARG A 350 13.98 4.47 -11.54
N ALA A 351 15.19 4.46 -11.01
CA ALA A 351 16.38 4.08 -11.78
C ALA A 351 16.41 2.59 -12.14
N TRP A 352 15.76 1.75 -11.32
CA TRP A 352 15.69 0.30 -11.53
C TRP A 352 14.58 -0.09 -12.52
N LEU A 353 13.45 0.65 -12.58
CA LEU A 353 12.35 0.43 -13.51
C LEU A 353 12.73 0.80 -14.96
#